data_5424dc4989a2034f375ac6ca5b163551
#
_entry.id   5424dc4989a2034f375ac6ca5b163551
#
_cell.length_a   1.000
_cell.length_b   1.000
_cell.length_c   1.000
_cell.angle_alpha   90.00
_cell.angle_beta   90.00
_cell.angle_gamma   90.00
#
_symmetry.space_group_name_H-M   'P 1'
#
loop_
_entity.id
_entity.type
_entity.pdbx_description
1 polymer ?
#
loop_
_entity_poly.entity_id
_entity_poly.type
_entity_poly.pdbx_seq_one_letter_code
_entity_poly.pdbx_strand_id
1 'polypeptide(L)'
;TQLAVVLVKPERFDDARSIADHLNAKRTVVLNLEQTSKDVSRRLIDFLSGVAYANNGQIQRVANSTYIITPYNVDIMGDLLDELENSGVFF
;
A
#
# COMPACT_ATOMS: atom_id res chain seq x y z
N THR A 1 -12.97 12.91 -8.96
CA THR A 1 -11.67 12.92 -8.27
C THR A 1 -10.87 11.70 -8.65
N GLN A 2 -9.66 11.89 -9.10
CA GLN A 2 -8.79 10.79 -9.45
C GLN A 2 -8.01 10.33 -8.22
N LEU A 3 -7.91 9.01 -8.06
CA LEU A 3 -7.05 8.45 -7.04
C LEU A 3 -5.59 8.57 -7.46
N ALA A 4 -4.77 9.09 -6.56
CA ALA A 4 -3.32 9.05 -6.74
C ALA A 4 -2.82 7.70 -6.23
N VAL A 5 -2.46 6.81 -7.14
CA VAL A 5 -2.04 5.45 -6.81
C VAL A 5 -0.60 5.23 -7.25
N VAL A 6 0.20 4.66 -6.36
CA VAL A 6 1.60 4.33 -6.62
C VAL A 6 1.78 2.82 -6.45
N LEU A 7 2.35 2.19 -7.46
CA LEU A 7 2.67 0.77 -7.42
C LEU A 7 4.15 0.62 -7.03
N VAL A 8 4.42 -0.09 -5.95
CA VAL A 8 5.79 -0.29 -5.46
C VAL A 8 6.13 -1.76 -5.28
N LYS A 9 7.36 -2.12 -5.60
CA LYS A 9 7.91 -3.47 -5.45
C LYS A 9 9.23 -3.39 -4.70
N PRO A 10 9.20 -3.21 -3.37
CA PRO A 10 10.42 -3.05 -2.61
C PRO A 10 11.22 -4.35 -2.51
N GLU A 11 12.53 -4.24 -2.43
CA GLU A 11 13.42 -5.38 -2.21
C GLU A 11 14.08 -5.31 -0.85
N ARG A 12 14.21 -4.10 -0.29
CA ARG A 12 14.91 -3.87 0.97
C ARG A 12 14.11 -2.98 1.88
N PHE A 13 14.37 -3.10 3.18
CA PHE A 13 13.69 -2.26 4.16
C PHE A 13 13.99 -0.77 3.96
N ASP A 14 15.13 -0.43 3.39
CA ASP A 14 15.48 0.97 3.11
C ASP A 14 14.46 1.66 2.21
N ASP A 15 13.71 0.90 1.42
CA ASP A 15 12.64 1.44 0.57
C ASP A 15 11.44 1.94 1.38
N ALA A 16 11.33 1.56 2.66
CA ALA A 16 10.19 1.91 3.51
C ALA A 16 9.97 3.41 3.60
N ARG A 17 11.06 4.18 3.65
CA ARG A 17 10.97 5.63 3.81
C ARG A 17 10.29 6.29 2.61
N SER A 18 10.67 5.91 1.40
CA SER A 18 10.05 6.49 0.19
C SER A 18 8.59 6.07 0.08
N ILE A 19 8.25 4.86 0.51
CA ILE A 19 6.86 4.41 0.53
C ILE A 19 6.06 5.22 1.54
N ALA A 20 6.61 5.45 2.72
CA ALA A 20 5.97 6.28 3.75
C ALA A 20 5.76 7.71 3.24
N ASP A 21 6.71 8.24 2.47
CA ASP A 21 6.58 9.57 1.89
C ASP A 21 5.37 9.66 0.94
N HIS A 22 5.11 8.60 0.16
CA HIS A 22 3.92 8.55 -0.68
C HIS A 22 2.66 8.62 0.17
N LEU A 23 2.59 7.86 1.26
CA LEU A 23 1.43 7.86 2.16
C LEU A 23 1.23 9.22 2.82
N ASN A 24 2.32 9.85 3.25
CA ASN A 24 2.26 11.18 3.85
C ASN A 24 1.83 12.25 2.84
N ALA A 25 2.08 12.02 1.56
CA ALA A 25 1.62 12.88 0.48
C ALA A 25 0.20 12.52 0.02
N LYS A 26 -0.50 11.67 0.77
CA LYS A 26 -1.89 11.26 0.51
C LYS A 26 -2.05 10.47 -0.79
N ARG A 27 -1.05 9.65 -1.12
CA ARG A 27 -1.13 8.72 -2.24
C ARG A 27 -1.43 7.32 -1.73
N THR A 28 -2.31 6.62 -2.43
CA THR A 28 -2.58 5.20 -2.15
C THR A 28 -1.42 4.37 -2.69
N VAL A 29 -0.94 3.42 -1.90
CA VAL A 29 0.16 2.55 -2.29
C VAL A 29 -0.34 1.14 -2.52
N VAL A 30 -0.04 0.58 -3.69
CA VAL A 30 -0.21 -0.85 -3.95
C VAL A 30 1.17 -1.48 -3.76
N LEU A 31 1.30 -2.27 -2.70
CA LEU A 31 2.57 -2.82 -2.25
C LEU A 31 2.66 -4.28 -2.71
N ASN A 32 3.56 -4.55 -3.65
CA ASN A 32 3.80 -5.92 -4.13
C ASN A 32 5.07 -6.46 -3.49
N LEU A 33 4.92 -7.50 -2.66
CA LEU A 33 6.01 -8.10 -1.90
C LEU A 33 6.50 -9.41 -2.50
N GLU A 34 6.16 -9.69 -3.73
CA GLU A 34 6.50 -10.96 -4.39
C GLU A 34 8.00 -11.20 -4.44
N GLN A 35 8.78 -10.15 -4.63
CA GLN A 35 10.24 -10.20 -4.70
C GLN A 35 10.94 -9.85 -3.39
N THR A 36 10.18 -9.72 -2.31
CA THR A 36 10.69 -9.30 -1.01
C THR A 36 10.81 -10.51 -0.10
N SER A 37 11.92 -10.64 0.62
CA SER A 37 12.09 -11.72 1.59
C SER A 37 11.03 -11.63 2.68
N LYS A 38 10.74 -12.76 3.34
CA LYS A 38 9.73 -12.79 4.39
C LYS A 38 10.06 -11.87 5.55
N ASP A 39 11.32 -11.81 5.95
CA ASP A 39 11.74 -10.96 7.06
C ASP A 39 11.56 -9.48 6.73
N VAL A 40 11.99 -9.08 5.54
CA VAL A 40 11.83 -7.69 5.10
C VAL A 40 10.36 -7.35 4.90
N SER A 41 9.57 -8.27 4.34
CA SER A 41 8.13 -8.08 4.16
C SER A 41 7.44 -7.80 5.49
N ARG A 42 7.75 -8.59 6.51
CA ARG A 42 7.15 -8.42 7.84
C ARG A 42 7.48 -7.06 8.44
N ARG A 43 8.75 -6.65 8.32
CA ARG A 43 9.20 -5.35 8.84
C ARG A 43 8.54 -4.19 8.09
N LEU A 44 8.41 -4.31 6.77
CA LEU A 44 7.75 -3.30 5.95
C LEU A 44 6.28 -3.17 6.33
N ILE A 45 5.57 -4.28 6.46
CA ILE A 45 4.15 -4.28 6.83
C ILE A 45 3.96 -3.63 8.20
N ASP A 46 4.78 -4.00 9.19
CA ASP A 46 4.68 -3.43 10.53
C ASP A 46 4.90 -1.92 10.52
N PHE A 47 5.95 -1.48 9.84
CA PHE A 47 6.26 -0.06 9.76
C PHE A 47 5.18 0.72 9.01
N LEU A 48 4.77 0.22 7.85
CA LEU A 48 3.80 0.92 7.01
C LEU A 48 2.39 0.89 7.62
N SER A 49 2.08 -0.13 8.42
CA SER A 49 0.83 -0.14 9.18
C SER A 49 0.77 1.04 10.16
N GLY A 50 1.89 1.34 10.81
CA GLY A 50 1.98 2.50 11.68
C GLY A 50 1.83 3.82 10.93
N VAL A 51 2.44 3.91 9.75
CA VAL A 51 2.32 5.10 8.91
C VAL A 51 0.87 5.30 8.45
N ALA A 52 0.22 4.21 8.03
CA ALA A 52 -1.19 4.27 7.64
C ALA A 52 -2.07 4.73 8.80
N TYR A 53 -1.85 4.15 9.96
CA TYR A 53 -2.60 4.53 11.17
C TYR A 53 -2.43 6.02 11.49
N ALA A 54 -1.21 6.52 11.39
CA ALA A 54 -0.92 7.93 11.67
C ALA A 54 -1.61 8.88 10.69
N ASN A 55 -1.94 8.39 9.50
CA ASN A 55 -2.66 9.15 8.48
C ASN A 55 -4.17 8.88 8.48
N ASN A 56 -4.69 8.18 9.48
CA ASN A 56 -6.09 7.74 9.55
C ASN A 56 -6.46 6.82 8.38
N GLY A 57 -5.47 6.11 7.87
CA GLY A 57 -5.65 5.17 6.79
C GLY A 57 -5.67 3.74 7.27
N GLN A 58 -5.46 2.83 6.35
CA GLN A 58 -5.48 1.41 6.65
C GLN A 58 -4.62 0.63 5.67
N ILE A 59 -4.30 -0.61 6.05
CA ILE A 59 -3.56 -1.54 5.22
C ILE A 59 -4.40 -2.81 5.11
N GLN A 60 -4.51 -3.35 3.89
CA GLN A 60 -5.33 -4.52 3.61
C GLN A 60 -4.60 -5.44 2.64
N ARG A 61 -4.51 -6.72 2.98
CA ARG A 61 -4.01 -7.72 2.05
C ARG A 61 -5.11 -8.03 1.03
N VAL A 62 -4.78 -7.93 -0.25
CA VAL A 62 -5.76 -8.15 -1.34
C VAL A 62 -5.38 -9.32 -2.24
N ALA A 63 -4.16 -9.81 -2.15
CA ALA A 63 -3.69 -11.00 -2.87
C ALA A 63 -2.54 -11.61 -2.08
N ASN A 64 -1.97 -12.73 -2.55
CA ASN A 64 -0.97 -13.47 -1.79
C ASN A 64 0.21 -12.62 -1.31
N SER A 65 0.71 -11.74 -2.16
CA SER A 65 1.87 -10.91 -1.82
C SER A 65 1.60 -9.44 -2.07
N THR A 66 0.33 -9.06 -2.16
CA THR A 66 -0.05 -7.70 -2.50
C THR A 66 -0.92 -7.09 -1.41
N TYR A 67 -0.55 -5.88 -1.01
CA TYR A 67 -1.28 -5.10 -0.01
C TYR A 67 -1.66 -3.75 -0.61
N ILE A 68 -2.80 -3.23 -0.19
CA ILE A 68 -3.18 -1.84 -0.49
C ILE A 68 -3.08 -1.06 0.82
N ILE A 69 -2.40 0.07 0.76
CA ILE A 69 -2.25 0.97 1.89
C ILE A 69 -2.84 2.30 1.49
N THR A 70 -3.81 2.77 2.27
CA THR A 70 -4.46 4.05 2.02
C THR A 70 -4.08 5.04 3.11
N PRO A 71 -3.86 6.31 2.75
CA PRO A 71 -3.59 7.38 3.72
C PRO A 71 -4.88 8.08 4.16
N TYR A 72 -6.02 7.40 4.07
CA TYR A 72 -7.33 7.92 4.46
C TYR A 72 -8.28 6.75 4.69
N ASN A 73 -9.39 7.00 5.35
CA ASN A 73 -10.37 5.96 5.65
C ASN A 73 -11.27 5.71 4.42
N VAL A 74 -11.27 4.48 3.93
CA VAL A 74 -12.03 4.07 2.75
C VAL A 74 -12.32 2.58 2.82
N ASP A 75 -13.40 2.13 2.17
CA ASP A 75 -13.68 0.71 2.03
C ASP A 75 -12.82 0.13 0.89
N ILE A 76 -11.70 -0.49 1.27
CA ILE A 76 -10.76 -1.07 0.30
C ILE A 76 -11.40 -2.21 -0.50
N MET A 77 -12.14 -3.07 0.16
CA MET A 77 -12.69 -4.27 -0.48
C MET A 77 -13.92 -3.97 -1.34
N GLY A 78 -14.59 -2.86 -1.10
CA GLY A 78 -15.73 -2.42 -1.90
C GLY A 78 -15.30 -1.39 -2.94
N ASP A 79 -15.44 -0.13 -2.56
CA ASP A 79 -15.32 0.98 -3.49
C ASP A 79 -13.92 1.16 -4.08
N LEU A 80 -12.89 1.05 -3.24
CA LEU A 80 -11.53 1.33 -3.70
C LEU A 80 -11.02 0.26 -4.66
N LEU A 81 -11.26 -1.01 -4.35
CA LEU A 81 -10.80 -2.10 -5.19
C LEU A 81 -11.43 -2.05 -6.57
N ASP A 82 -12.75 -1.78 -6.63
CA ASP A 82 -13.46 -1.60 -7.90
C ASP A 82 -12.85 -0.47 -8.71
N GLU A 83 -12.55 0.65 -8.06
CA GLU A 83 -11.99 1.82 -8.73
C GLU A 83 -10.59 1.56 -9.26
N LEU A 84 -9.77 0.81 -8.52
CA LEU A 84 -8.43 0.43 -8.97
C LEU A 84 -8.49 -0.50 -10.18
N GLU A 85 -9.42 -1.46 -10.18
CA GLU A 85 -9.61 -2.35 -11.32
C GLU A 85 -10.04 -1.58 -12.56
N ASN A 86 -10.97 -0.63 -12.40
CA ASN A 86 -11.43 0.22 -13.48
C ASN A 86 -10.32 1.11 -14.04
N SER A 87 -9.34 1.44 -13.23
CA SER A 87 -8.19 2.25 -13.62
C SER A 87 -7.06 1.43 -14.26
N GLY A 88 -7.25 0.10 -14.38
CA GLY A 88 -6.27 -0.78 -14.99
C GLY A 88 -5.13 -1.21 -14.08
N VAL A 89 -5.29 -1.06 -12.77
CA VAL A 89 -4.31 -1.55 -11.79
C VAL A 89 -4.66 -2.99 -11.44
N PHE A 90 -3.71 -3.89 -11.64
CA PHE A 90 -3.89 -5.33 -11.38
C PHE A 90 -2.94 -5.81 -10.27
N PHE A 91 -3.39 -6.78 -9.51
CA PHE A 91 -2.67 -7.32 -8.37
C PHE A 91 -2.01 -8.65 -8.66
#